data_c30d8a0efda19292c63c264e419694c2
#
_entry.id   c30d8a0efda19292c63c264e419694c2
#
_cell.length_a   1.000
_cell.length_b   1.000
_cell.length_c   1.000
_cell.angle_alpha   90.00
_cell.angle_beta   90.00
_cell.angle_gamma   90.00
#
_symmetry.space_group_name_H-M   'P 1'
#
loop_
_entity.id
_entity.type
_entity.pdbx_description
1 polymer ?
#
loop_
_entity_poly.entity_id
_entity_poly.type
_entity_poly.pdbx_seq_one_letter_code
_entity_poly.pdbx_strand_id
1 'polypeptide(L)'
;MNIADQTPFLSENSDPLAESSFSSSPETFQWTKQWYPVAVAEFLDPSRPHKIQLLGKNLVLWRDNSNQWRCFADFCPHRLAPLSEGRIEADGTLLCAYHAWRFDREGNCVSIPQSQNAQTEAKNCSNPKSSAVAYPTQQRQGLIWVWAESGRQAQQESLGRQPATVGELESDSEQVRQLFWNIRDLPYGWDFFMENVADPAHVPVSHHGIVGNRYQDAKYYDMPRLRELSTQEGFSFAITPTAAIIETAVHDFQPPCQMRICTTFTDGGKLILVLYAIPTRPGWCRHIGCQVLVKNKAGKTPPGLGFFALPMPTWLGHILASVFLHQDLVFLHYQEKILARRPENWLDAVYTPNPQDKMVITFRQWFKNRAGGRIPWADDCNPQLPAPEFDKRQLFDVWSTHTKDCQVCQNARKNIQRLTLFSYIGAIVSVFLAIFLDARSLALPAATTNLTNLSPLSLFPTLVFWMAILVAIGLAIIGYALQKLSGLFYVYEFEHSRNN
;
A
#
# COMPACT_ATOMS: atom_id res chain seq x y z
N MET A 1 -40.89 48.61 44.37
CA MET A 1 -39.97 49.29 45.27
C MET A 1 -38.59 49.19 44.52
N ASN A 2 -38.22 50.17 43.68
CA ASN A 2 -37.53 51.45 44.03
C ASN A 2 -36.25 51.16 44.81
N ILE A 3 -35.05 51.51 44.48
CA ILE A 3 -34.44 52.71 43.90
C ILE A 3 -32.92 52.38 43.69
N ALA A 4 -32.31 52.65 42.61
CA ALA A 4 -31.35 53.69 42.19
C ALA A 4 -29.89 53.34 42.55
N ASP A 5 -29.04 53.27 41.55
CA ASP A 5 -28.27 54.36 40.89
C ASP A 5 -27.07 54.80 41.69
N GLN A 6 -25.85 54.53 41.06
CA GLN A 6 -24.74 55.49 41.05
C GLN A 6 -23.53 54.94 40.22
N THR A 7 -23.33 55.45 39.05
CA THR A 7 -22.03 55.71 38.42
C THR A 7 -21.52 57.08 38.92
N PRO A 8 -20.29 57.58 38.67
CA PRO A 8 -19.17 57.10 37.82
C PRO A 8 -17.76 57.30 38.47
N PHE A 9 -16.72 56.79 37.87
CA PHE A 9 -15.45 57.53 37.79
C PHE A 9 -14.63 57.10 36.55
N LEU A 10 -14.44 58.08 35.66
CA LEU A 10 -13.51 58.05 34.54
C LEU A 10 -12.06 58.23 35.07
N SER A 11 -11.09 57.54 34.46
CA SER A 11 -9.79 58.15 34.17
C SER A 11 -9.18 57.47 32.93
N GLU A 12 -9.03 58.23 31.89
CA GLU A 12 -8.27 58.04 30.68
C GLU A 12 -6.79 57.75 31.02
N ASN A 13 -6.21 56.76 30.28
CA ASN A 13 -4.92 56.92 29.69
C ASN A 13 -4.77 55.94 28.49
N SER A 14 -4.82 56.52 27.35
CA SER A 14 -4.57 55.95 26.05
C SER A 14 -3.07 55.85 25.81
N ASP A 15 -2.59 54.61 25.50
CA ASP A 15 -1.39 54.44 24.69
C ASP A 15 -1.75 53.51 23.51
N PRO A 16 -1.59 53.94 22.27
CA PRO A 16 -1.83 53.11 21.12
C PRO A 16 -0.62 52.21 20.83
N LEU A 17 -0.61 51.02 21.38
CA LEU A 17 0.26 49.97 20.90
C LEU A 17 -0.21 49.50 19.54
N ALA A 18 0.61 49.72 18.56
CA ALA A 18 0.44 49.37 17.17
C ALA A 18 -0.09 47.94 16.98
N GLU A 19 -1.31 47.84 16.47
CA GLU A 19 -1.79 46.63 15.82
C GLU A 19 -0.95 46.38 14.56
N SER A 20 0.07 45.55 14.71
CA SER A 20 0.69 44.90 13.55
C SER A 20 -0.27 43.80 13.07
N SER A 21 -1.25 44.20 12.27
CA SER A 21 -2.12 43.27 11.52
C SER A 21 -1.31 42.55 10.46
N PHE A 22 -0.65 41.46 10.83
CA PHE A 22 -0.30 40.37 9.93
C PHE A 22 -1.39 39.32 9.99
N SER A 23 -2.56 39.63 9.48
CA SER A 23 -3.55 38.60 9.12
C SER A 23 -3.21 38.10 7.71
N SER A 24 -2.13 37.37 7.54
CA SER A 24 -2.03 36.47 6.43
C SER A 24 -3.01 35.33 6.68
N SER A 25 -4.05 35.24 5.88
CA SER A 25 -4.90 34.04 5.83
C SER A 25 -3.99 32.81 5.77
N PRO A 26 -4.18 31.79 6.62
CA PRO A 26 -3.29 30.65 6.63
C PRO A 26 -3.21 30.06 5.24
N GLU A 27 -2.00 29.92 4.72
CA GLU A 27 -1.74 29.39 3.37
C GLU A 27 -2.40 28.01 3.26
N THR A 28 -3.31 27.87 2.27
CA THR A 28 -4.00 26.60 2.03
C THR A 28 -3.04 25.60 1.43
N PHE A 29 -3.06 24.37 1.91
CA PHE A 29 -2.23 23.28 1.41
C PHE A 29 -2.46 23.04 -0.09
N GLN A 30 -1.38 22.98 -0.86
CA GLN A 30 -1.41 22.80 -2.31
C GLN A 30 -1.17 21.34 -2.66
N TRP A 31 -2.24 20.60 -2.90
CA TRP A 31 -2.22 19.18 -3.19
C TRP A 31 -1.41 18.81 -4.43
N THR A 32 -1.48 19.62 -5.47
CA THR A 32 -0.82 19.33 -6.75
C THR A 32 0.67 19.64 -6.73
N LYS A 33 1.13 20.50 -5.81
CA LYS A 33 2.53 20.88 -5.67
C LYS A 33 3.25 20.03 -4.61
N GLN A 34 3.08 18.70 -4.72
CA GLN A 34 3.64 17.73 -3.80
C GLN A 34 4.17 16.49 -4.54
N TRP A 35 5.14 15.83 -3.91
CA TRP A 35 5.61 14.51 -4.31
C TRP A 35 4.73 13.41 -3.72
N TYR A 36 4.34 12.45 -4.57
CA TYR A 36 3.59 11.26 -4.15
C TYR A 36 4.34 9.99 -4.55
N PRO A 37 4.51 9.01 -3.64
CA PRO A 37 5.03 7.70 -4.00
C PRO A 37 3.92 6.91 -4.68
N VAL A 38 4.03 6.67 -5.98
CA VAL A 38 2.93 6.08 -6.75
C VAL A 38 3.09 4.58 -7.02
N ALA A 39 4.31 4.06 -6.86
CA ALA A 39 4.61 2.65 -7.06
C ALA A 39 5.90 2.23 -6.34
N VAL A 40 6.07 0.92 -6.15
CA VAL A 40 7.32 0.28 -5.73
C VAL A 40 8.02 -0.24 -6.99
N ALA A 41 9.23 0.25 -7.25
CA ALA A 41 9.92 0.02 -8.53
C ALA A 41 10.19 -1.48 -8.81
N GLU A 42 10.51 -2.26 -7.79
CA GLU A 42 10.80 -3.70 -7.91
C GLU A 42 9.56 -4.57 -8.20
N PHE A 43 8.34 -4.00 -8.01
CA PHE A 43 7.10 -4.76 -8.26
C PHE A 43 6.61 -4.61 -9.70
N LEU A 44 7.14 -3.62 -10.43
CA LEU A 44 6.76 -3.35 -11.80
C LEU A 44 7.64 -4.11 -12.80
N ASP A 45 7.03 -4.57 -13.89
CA ASP A 45 7.75 -5.13 -15.02
C ASP A 45 8.40 -3.98 -15.83
N PRO A 46 9.74 -3.87 -15.87
CA PRO A 46 10.41 -2.77 -16.55
C PRO A 46 10.30 -2.80 -18.08
N SER A 47 9.80 -3.90 -18.65
CA SER A 47 9.71 -4.10 -20.12
C SER A 47 8.41 -3.54 -20.71
N ARG A 48 7.47 -3.05 -19.90
CA ARG A 48 6.19 -2.53 -20.37
C ARG A 48 5.77 -1.26 -19.60
N PRO A 49 4.90 -0.43 -20.20
CA PRO A 49 4.27 0.68 -19.47
C PRO A 49 3.22 0.18 -18.46
N HIS A 50 2.99 0.98 -17.41
CA HIS A 50 2.08 0.69 -16.31
C HIS A 50 1.12 1.85 -16.08
N LYS A 51 -0.17 1.57 -16.09
CA LYS A 51 -1.21 2.54 -15.74
C LYS A 51 -1.25 2.78 -14.24
N ILE A 52 -1.31 4.03 -13.84
CA ILE A 52 -1.55 4.47 -12.46
C ILE A 52 -2.56 5.62 -12.42
N GLN A 53 -3.06 5.93 -11.24
CA GLN A 53 -3.90 7.10 -10.99
C GLN A 53 -3.34 7.93 -9.83
N LEU A 54 -3.43 9.26 -9.96
CA LEU A 54 -3.03 10.23 -8.94
C LEU A 54 -3.93 11.46 -9.00
N LEU A 55 -4.63 11.79 -7.90
CA LEU A 55 -5.55 12.93 -7.83
C LEU A 55 -6.59 12.94 -8.96
N GLY A 56 -7.11 11.79 -9.37
CA GLY A 56 -8.05 11.63 -10.46
C GLY A 56 -7.41 11.58 -11.86
N LYS A 57 -6.13 11.95 -12.00
CA LYS A 57 -5.41 11.91 -13.28
C LYS A 57 -5.03 10.49 -13.65
N ASN A 58 -5.26 10.09 -14.90
CA ASN A 58 -4.71 8.87 -15.45
C ASN A 58 -3.28 9.12 -15.93
N LEU A 59 -2.33 8.36 -15.40
CA LEU A 59 -0.92 8.48 -15.69
C LEU A 59 -0.35 7.13 -16.14
N VAL A 60 0.77 7.17 -16.87
CA VAL A 60 1.53 6.00 -17.28
C VAL A 60 2.96 6.10 -16.77
N LEU A 61 3.41 5.04 -16.07
CA LEU A 61 4.82 4.83 -15.71
C LEU A 61 5.48 3.92 -16.74
N TRP A 62 6.70 4.26 -17.13
CA TRP A 62 7.50 3.44 -18.02
C TRP A 62 8.99 3.66 -17.74
N ARG A 63 9.84 2.73 -18.12
CA ARG A 63 11.28 2.77 -17.84
C ARG A 63 12.06 3.00 -19.14
N ASP A 64 12.86 4.06 -19.17
CA ASP A 64 13.69 4.40 -20.34
C ASP A 64 14.96 3.54 -20.43
N ASN A 65 15.72 3.71 -21.52
CA ASN A 65 16.98 3.01 -21.74
C ASN A 65 18.11 3.40 -20.78
N SER A 66 17.97 4.52 -20.05
CA SER A 66 18.86 4.91 -18.96
C SER A 66 18.48 4.25 -17.63
N ASN A 67 17.54 3.30 -17.66
CA ASN A 67 16.98 2.64 -16.47
C ASN A 67 16.28 3.58 -15.51
N GLN A 68 15.79 4.73 -15.97
CA GLN A 68 15.04 5.68 -15.17
C GLN A 68 13.55 5.54 -15.41
N TRP A 69 12.76 5.55 -14.35
CA TRP A 69 11.31 5.59 -14.46
C TRP A 69 10.85 6.99 -14.87
N ARG A 70 9.88 7.03 -15.79
CA ARG A 70 9.25 8.23 -16.32
C ARG A 70 7.75 8.17 -16.10
N CYS A 71 7.11 9.34 -16.03
CA CYS A 71 5.67 9.45 -15.87
C CYS A 71 5.10 10.43 -16.87
N PHE A 72 4.10 9.98 -17.64
CA PHE A 72 3.34 10.84 -18.55
C PHE A 72 1.86 10.78 -18.22
N ALA A 73 1.08 11.78 -18.72
CA ALA A 73 -0.36 11.62 -18.83
C ALA A 73 -0.67 10.40 -19.70
N ASP A 74 -1.62 9.58 -19.30
CA ASP A 74 -1.95 8.34 -20.01
C ASP A 74 -2.82 8.58 -21.24
N PHE A 75 -2.37 9.49 -22.11
CA PHE A 75 -2.97 9.71 -23.42
C PHE A 75 -1.95 10.18 -24.46
N CYS A 76 -2.09 9.67 -25.66
CA CYS A 76 -1.33 10.11 -26.82
C CYS A 76 -1.91 11.44 -27.36
N PRO A 77 -1.09 12.47 -27.60
CA PRO A 77 -1.57 13.77 -28.11
C PRO A 77 -2.22 13.70 -29.49
N HIS A 78 -2.00 12.61 -30.24
CA HIS A 78 -2.60 12.45 -31.56
C HIS A 78 -4.12 12.32 -31.50
N ARG A 79 -4.66 11.31 -30.78
CA ARG A 79 -6.11 11.02 -30.70
C ARG A 79 -6.50 10.39 -29.35
N LEU A 80 -5.83 10.78 -28.30
CA LEU A 80 -6.10 10.43 -26.89
C LEU A 80 -6.10 8.93 -26.56
N ALA A 81 -5.46 8.09 -27.41
CA ALA A 81 -5.28 6.68 -27.10
C ALA A 81 -4.40 6.51 -25.85
N PRO A 82 -4.69 5.56 -24.93
CA PRO A 82 -3.90 5.37 -23.72
C PRO A 82 -2.49 4.91 -24.05
N LEU A 83 -1.50 5.60 -23.52
CA LEU A 83 -0.08 5.25 -23.68
C LEU A 83 0.31 4.02 -22.84
N SER A 84 -0.46 3.72 -21.82
CA SER A 84 -0.30 2.48 -21.02
C SER A 84 -0.57 1.18 -21.78
N GLU A 85 -1.29 1.26 -22.92
CA GLU A 85 -1.46 0.14 -23.85
C GLU A 85 -0.32 0.04 -24.89
N GLY A 86 0.63 0.98 -24.83
CA GLY A 86 1.77 1.06 -25.71
C GLY A 86 2.88 0.07 -25.38
N ARG A 87 4.08 0.36 -25.88
CA ARG A 87 5.28 -0.46 -25.63
C ARG A 87 6.53 0.40 -25.53
N ILE A 88 7.55 -0.14 -24.90
CA ILE A 88 8.87 0.47 -24.82
C ILE A 88 9.71 -0.09 -25.96
N GLU A 89 10.24 0.78 -26.81
CA GLU A 89 11.10 0.40 -27.92
C GLU A 89 12.56 0.18 -27.46
N ALA A 90 13.35 -0.48 -28.29
CA ALA A 90 14.75 -0.82 -27.96
C ALA A 90 15.63 0.42 -27.70
N ASP A 91 15.30 1.58 -28.27
CA ASP A 91 15.97 2.85 -28.01
C ASP A 91 15.46 3.57 -26.75
N GLY A 92 14.55 2.95 -26.01
CA GLY A 92 14.00 3.47 -24.77
C GLY A 92 12.93 4.55 -24.94
N THR A 93 12.31 4.67 -26.13
CA THR A 93 11.17 5.54 -26.36
C THR A 93 9.86 4.82 -26.06
N LEU A 94 8.82 5.59 -25.65
CA LEU A 94 7.47 5.06 -25.48
C LEU A 94 6.69 5.16 -26.79
N LEU A 95 6.22 4.03 -27.33
CA LEU A 95 5.44 3.93 -28.55
C LEU A 95 3.96 3.78 -28.24
N CYS A 96 3.14 4.65 -28.85
CA CYS A 96 1.68 4.53 -28.83
C CYS A 96 1.22 3.35 -29.70
N ALA A 97 0.47 2.40 -29.12
CA ALA A 97 0.01 1.20 -29.84
C ALA A 97 -0.98 1.47 -30.97
N TYR A 98 -1.57 2.70 -31.05
CA TYR A 98 -2.61 2.98 -32.04
C TYR A 98 -2.05 3.40 -33.40
N HIS A 99 -1.11 4.36 -33.43
CA HIS A 99 -0.52 4.85 -34.70
C HIS A 99 1.02 4.92 -34.67
N ALA A 100 1.65 4.23 -33.72
CA ALA A 100 3.10 4.14 -33.57
C ALA A 100 3.84 5.48 -33.40
N TRP A 101 3.14 6.54 -32.90
CA TRP A 101 3.83 7.77 -32.49
C TRP A 101 4.76 7.43 -31.31
N ARG A 102 5.97 8.00 -31.33
CA ARG A 102 6.99 7.70 -30.33
C ARG A 102 7.41 8.94 -29.59
N PHE A 103 7.65 8.78 -28.29
CA PHE A 103 7.98 9.85 -27.37
C PHE A 103 9.28 9.53 -26.63
N ASP A 104 10.16 10.55 -26.55
CA ASP A 104 11.36 10.45 -25.73
C ASP A 104 11.04 10.61 -24.23
N ARG A 105 12.07 10.58 -23.39
CA ARG A 105 11.96 10.67 -21.94
C ARG A 105 11.42 12.03 -21.42
N GLU A 106 11.52 13.08 -22.21
CA GLU A 106 10.98 14.41 -21.93
C GLU A 106 9.55 14.59 -22.45
N GLY A 107 9.02 13.62 -23.21
CA GLY A 107 7.70 13.66 -23.83
C GLY A 107 7.71 14.26 -25.22
N ASN A 108 8.85 14.63 -25.79
CA ASN A 108 8.91 15.13 -27.16
C ASN A 108 8.55 14.03 -28.15
N CYS A 109 7.81 14.39 -29.20
CA CYS A 109 7.56 13.49 -30.29
C CYS A 109 8.85 13.28 -31.09
N VAL A 110 9.27 12.01 -31.27
CA VAL A 110 10.48 11.66 -32.03
C VAL A 110 10.19 10.89 -33.31
N SER A 111 8.97 10.37 -33.48
CA SER A 111 8.57 9.69 -34.70
C SER A 111 7.06 9.70 -34.93
N ILE A 112 6.68 9.95 -36.19
CA ILE A 112 5.33 9.85 -36.74
C ILE A 112 5.42 9.05 -38.05
N PRO A 113 5.38 7.71 -37.98
CA PRO A 113 5.71 6.82 -39.12
C PRO A 113 4.84 7.03 -40.37
N GLN A 114 3.62 7.58 -40.21
CA GLN A 114 2.71 7.84 -41.32
C GLN A 114 2.94 9.20 -42.00
N SER A 115 4.03 9.90 -41.67
CA SER A 115 4.40 11.16 -42.34
C SER A 115 4.83 10.90 -43.79
N GLN A 116 4.54 11.81 -44.67
CA GLN A 116 4.86 11.69 -46.11
C GLN A 116 6.33 11.48 -46.40
N ASN A 117 7.20 12.15 -45.66
CA ASN A 117 8.64 12.12 -45.76
C ASN A 117 9.28 12.58 -44.44
N ALA A 118 10.60 12.40 -44.31
CA ALA A 118 11.36 12.76 -43.11
C ALA A 118 11.26 14.29 -42.75
N GLN A 119 11.21 15.16 -43.74
CA GLN A 119 11.11 16.60 -43.52
C GLN A 119 9.74 16.95 -42.88
N THR A 120 8.65 16.38 -43.41
CA THR A 120 7.31 16.53 -42.85
C THR A 120 7.20 15.93 -41.48
N GLU A 121 7.81 14.75 -41.23
CA GLU A 121 7.87 14.12 -39.93
C GLU A 121 8.57 15.02 -38.91
N ALA A 122 9.76 15.53 -39.21
CA ALA A 122 10.51 16.42 -38.34
C ALA A 122 9.71 17.70 -37.99
N LYS A 123 9.05 18.31 -39.00
CA LYS A 123 8.17 19.47 -38.82
C LYS A 123 7.00 19.15 -37.89
N ASN A 124 6.36 17.97 -38.06
CA ASN A 124 5.21 17.58 -37.25
C ASN A 124 5.64 17.23 -35.82
N CYS A 125 6.76 16.54 -35.65
CA CYS A 125 7.30 16.23 -34.31
C CYS A 125 7.76 17.48 -33.56
N SER A 126 8.23 18.53 -34.25
CA SER A 126 8.62 19.79 -33.61
C SER A 126 7.43 20.66 -33.13
N ASN A 127 6.19 20.30 -33.50
CA ASN A 127 5.01 21.04 -33.05
C ASN A 127 4.77 20.72 -31.54
N PRO A 128 4.62 21.76 -30.68
CA PRO A 128 4.35 21.53 -29.26
C PRO A 128 3.11 20.66 -28.97
N LYS A 129 2.13 20.68 -29.89
CA LYS A 129 0.92 19.83 -29.75
C LYS A 129 1.18 18.34 -29.98
N SER A 130 2.33 17.96 -30.52
CA SER A 130 2.70 16.55 -30.71
C SER A 130 3.38 15.93 -29.50
N SER A 131 3.71 16.69 -28.45
CA SER A 131 4.41 16.21 -27.27
C SER A 131 3.45 15.56 -26.26
N ALA A 132 3.86 14.45 -25.67
CA ALA A 132 3.20 13.87 -24.51
C ALA A 132 3.43 14.74 -23.27
N VAL A 133 2.45 14.76 -22.35
CA VAL A 133 2.54 15.54 -21.11
C VAL A 133 3.36 14.78 -20.08
N ALA A 134 4.58 15.24 -19.81
CA ALA A 134 5.50 14.64 -18.85
C ALA A 134 5.36 15.26 -17.45
N TYR A 135 5.50 14.41 -16.42
CA TYR A 135 5.48 14.78 -15.01
C TYR A 135 6.88 14.58 -14.40
N PRO A 136 7.36 15.48 -13.52
CA PRO A 136 8.60 15.26 -12.79
C PRO A 136 8.53 13.94 -12.02
N THR A 137 9.55 13.11 -12.19
CA THR A 137 9.58 11.74 -11.66
C THR A 137 10.96 11.45 -11.10
N GLN A 138 11.04 10.81 -9.94
CA GLN A 138 12.31 10.35 -9.36
C GLN A 138 12.11 9.04 -8.62
N GLN A 139 13.20 8.29 -8.45
CA GLN A 139 13.20 7.07 -7.65
C GLN A 139 14.03 7.31 -6.38
N ARG A 140 13.41 7.10 -5.21
CA ARG A 140 14.08 7.15 -3.90
C ARG A 140 13.55 6.06 -2.98
N GLN A 141 14.45 5.41 -2.25
CA GLN A 141 14.14 4.33 -1.29
C GLN A 141 13.29 3.20 -1.89
N GLY A 142 13.55 2.84 -3.17
CA GLY A 142 12.79 1.82 -3.89
C GLY A 142 11.42 2.26 -4.41
N LEU A 143 10.96 3.46 -4.08
CA LEU A 143 9.69 4.03 -4.51
C LEU A 143 9.86 4.93 -5.74
N ILE A 144 8.87 4.92 -6.63
CA ILE A 144 8.73 5.87 -7.73
C ILE A 144 7.85 7.01 -7.24
N TRP A 145 8.42 8.21 -7.25
CA TRP A 145 7.77 9.44 -6.83
C TRP A 145 7.41 10.28 -8.03
N VAL A 146 6.18 10.80 -8.04
CA VAL A 146 5.67 11.69 -9.09
C VAL A 146 5.24 13.00 -8.44
N TRP A 147 5.69 14.12 -9.02
CA TRP A 147 5.17 15.44 -8.72
C TRP A 147 3.84 15.63 -9.43
N ALA A 148 2.79 16.06 -8.71
CA ALA A 148 1.44 15.99 -9.24
C ALA A 148 1.05 17.12 -10.21
N GLU A 149 2.02 17.93 -10.66
CA GLU A 149 1.88 18.92 -11.75
C GLU A 149 2.85 18.61 -12.90
N SER A 150 2.54 19.15 -14.08
CA SER A 150 3.33 19.02 -15.31
C SER A 150 3.79 20.38 -15.85
N GLY A 151 4.71 20.36 -16.80
CA GLY A 151 5.22 21.54 -17.46
C GLY A 151 6.47 22.15 -16.83
N ARG A 152 7.01 23.21 -17.43
CA ARG A 152 8.31 23.81 -17.04
C ARG A 152 8.33 24.34 -15.62
N GLN A 153 7.25 24.97 -15.19
CA GLN A 153 7.14 25.51 -13.83
C GLN A 153 7.15 24.36 -12.80
N ALA A 154 6.37 23.30 -13.04
CA ALA A 154 6.35 22.12 -12.17
C ALA A 154 7.73 21.45 -12.07
N GLN A 155 8.49 21.41 -13.17
CA GLN A 155 9.86 20.91 -13.17
C GLN A 155 10.77 21.73 -12.23
N GLN A 156 10.65 23.04 -12.22
CA GLN A 156 11.44 23.93 -11.34
C GLN A 156 10.99 23.81 -9.88
N GLU A 157 9.67 23.84 -9.62
CA GLU A 157 9.10 23.78 -8.29
C GLU A 157 9.40 22.41 -7.60
N SER A 158 9.37 21.33 -8.38
CA SER A 158 9.68 19.99 -7.88
C SER A 158 11.12 19.83 -7.39
N LEU A 159 12.08 20.58 -7.93
CA LEU A 159 13.47 20.59 -7.47
C LEU A 159 13.63 21.27 -6.10
N GLY A 160 12.75 22.21 -5.76
CA GLY A 160 12.74 22.93 -4.49
C GLY A 160 12.16 22.15 -3.32
N ARG A 161 11.56 20.98 -3.57
CA ARG A 161 10.95 20.14 -2.52
C ARG A 161 11.48 18.71 -2.58
N GLN A 162 11.73 18.14 -1.42
CA GLN A 162 12.11 16.73 -1.31
C GLN A 162 10.87 15.86 -1.03
N PRO A 163 10.83 14.62 -1.55
CA PRO A 163 9.84 13.64 -1.13
C PRO A 163 9.91 13.36 0.38
N ALA A 164 8.77 13.01 0.98
CA ALA A 164 8.68 12.59 2.37
C ALA A 164 9.26 11.18 2.56
N THR A 165 10.59 11.07 2.50
CA THR A 165 11.34 9.82 2.69
C THR A 165 11.51 9.47 4.17
N VAL A 166 12.02 8.29 4.44
CA VAL A 166 12.27 7.78 5.80
C VAL A 166 13.75 7.99 6.14
N GLY A 167 14.03 8.86 7.10
CA GLY A 167 15.40 9.24 7.44
C GLY A 167 16.29 8.05 7.83
N GLU A 168 15.75 7.07 8.54
CA GLU A 168 16.46 5.87 8.94
C GLU A 168 16.94 5.01 7.74
N LEU A 169 16.24 5.08 6.61
CA LEU A 169 16.61 4.36 5.38
C LEU A 169 17.64 5.11 4.51
N GLU A 170 18.00 6.33 4.87
CA GLU A 170 19.07 7.07 4.19
C GLU A 170 20.48 6.68 4.70
N SER A 171 20.55 5.96 5.83
CA SER A 171 21.81 5.46 6.38
C SER A 171 22.06 4.02 5.95
N ASP A 172 23.24 3.72 5.38
CA ASP A 172 23.72 2.35 5.12
C ASP A 172 24.13 1.62 6.40
N SER A 173 23.38 1.79 7.48
CA SER A 173 23.70 1.19 8.77
C SER A 173 23.21 -0.25 8.83
N GLU A 174 24.10 -1.21 9.15
CA GLU A 174 23.75 -2.61 9.45
C GLU A 174 22.76 -2.76 10.61
N GLN A 175 22.54 -1.70 11.38
CA GLN A 175 21.56 -1.66 12.46
C GLN A 175 20.14 -1.44 11.95
N VAL A 176 19.99 -0.90 10.74
CA VAL A 176 18.68 -0.60 10.14
C VAL A 176 18.32 -1.69 9.14
N ARG A 177 17.15 -2.29 9.31
CA ARG A 177 16.61 -3.29 8.39
C ARG A 177 15.23 -2.87 7.92
N GLN A 178 15.11 -2.51 6.66
CA GLN A 178 13.83 -2.47 5.98
C GLN A 178 13.34 -3.89 5.71
N LEU A 179 12.07 -4.20 6.02
CA LEU A 179 11.53 -5.54 5.77
C LEU A 179 11.15 -5.70 4.30
N PHE A 180 10.04 -5.18 3.89
CA PHE A 180 9.60 -5.15 2.50
C PHE A 180 8.58 -4.03 2.32
N TRP A 181 8.51 -3.48 1.13
CA TRP A 181 7.38 -2.65 0.74
C TRP A 181 6.16 -3.52 0.47
N ASN A 182 4.99 -3.04 0.84
CA ASN A 182 3.71 -3.55 0.36
C ASN A 182 2.97 -2.42 -0.36
N ILE A 183 2.10 -2.79 -1.30
CA ILE A 183 1.29 -1.85 -2.06
C ILE A 183 -0.10 -2.45 -2.24
N ARG A 184 -1.15 -1.63 -2.07
CA ARG A 184 -2.52 -2.06 -2.21
C ARG A 184 -3.43 -0.90 -2.61
N ASP A 185 -4.27 -1.10 -3.61
CA ASP A 185 -5.39 -0.19 -3.87
C ASP A 185 -6.57 -0.57 -2.97
N LEU A 186 -7.13 0.41 -2.28
CA LEU A 186 -8.16 0.22 -1.26
C LEU A 186 -9.45 0.93 -1.68
N PRO A 187 -10.63 0.28 -1.54
CA PRO A 187 -11.90 0.80 -2.03
C PRO A 187 -12.57 1.78 -1.05
N TYR A 188 -11.79 2.69 -0.51
CA TYR A 188 -12.22 3.83 0.30
C TYR A 188 -11.24 4.99 0.16
N GLY A 189 -11.68 6.20 0.53
CA GLY A 189 -10.93 7.44 0.31
C GLY A 189 -9.66 7.55 1.14
N TRP A 190 -8.77 8.39 0.65
CA TRP A 190 -7.51 8.76 1.31
C TRP A 190 -7.72 9.24 2.75
N ASP A 191 -8.74 10.06 2.99
CA ASP A 191 -9.03 10.66 4.28
C ASP A 191 -9.51 9.64 5.33
N PHE A 192 -10.20 8.58 4.91
CA PHE A 192 -10.58 7.47 5.79
C PHE A 192 -9.39 6.58 6.13
N PHE A 193 -8.48 6.37 5.18
CA PHE A 193 -7.23 5.67 5.50
C PHE A 193 -6.39 6.46 6.49
N MET A 194 -6.20 7.77 6.25
CA MET A 194 -5.39 8.61 7.14
C MET A 194 -6.01 8.77 8.53
N GLU A 195 -7.35 8.82 8.64
CA GLU A 195 -8.06 8.76 9.90
C GLU A 195 -7.79 7.45 10.66
N ASN A 196 -7.90 6.32 9.98
CA ASN A 196 -7.66 5.00 10.57
C ASN A 196 -6.23 4.88 11.12
N VAL A 197 -5.21 5.27 10.34
CA VAL A 197 -3.82 5.18 10.81
C VAL A 197 -3.46 6.26 11.85
N ALA A 198 -4.30 7.30 12.01
CA ALA A 198 -4.20 8.28 13.09
C ALA A 198 -4.89 7.80 14.40
N ASP A 199 -5.58 6.68 14.36
CA ASP A 199 -6.27 6.09 15.51
C ASP A 199 -5.52 4.85 16.04
N PRO A 200 -4.73 4.94 17.11
CA PRO A 200 -4.13 3.76 17.71
C PRO A 200 -5.12 2.92 18.54
N ALA A 201 -6.32 3.46 18.89
CA ALA A 201 -7.27 2.78 19.75
C ALA A 201 -7.97 1.60 19.07
N HIS A 202 -8.13 1.63 17.74
CA HIS A 202 -8.73 0.50 17.00
C HIS A 202 -7.83 -0.74 16.99
N VAL A 203 -6.49 -0.55 17.07
CA VAL A 203 -5.49 -1.61 16.81
C VAL A 203 -5.73 -2.88 17.62
N PRO A 204 -5.85 -2.86 18.96
CA PRO A 204 -6.05 -4.09 19.73
C PRO A 204 -7.44 -4.71 19.54
N VAL A 205 -8.40 -3.97 18.99
CA VAL A 205 -9.78 -4.42 18.79
C VAL A 205 -9.99 -4.98 17.41
N SER A 206 -9.70 -4.19 16.38
CA SER A 206 -9.85 -4.55 14.97
C SER A 206 -8.87 -5.67 14.56
N HIS A 207 -7.61 -5.57 15.03
CA HIS A 207 -6.56 -6.56 14.78
C HIS A 207 -6.37 -7.58 15.91
N HIS A 208 -7.46 -7.92 16.58
CA HIS A 208 -7.46 -8.92 17.65
C HIS A 208 -6.84 -10.24 17.20
N GLY A 209 -5.92 -10.75 18.03
CA GLY A 209 -5.21 -12.01 17.76
C GLY A 209 -4.00 -11.87 16.80
N ILE A 210 -3.84 -10.71 16.15
CA ILE A 210 -2.65 -10.40 15.34
C ILE A 210 -1.79 -9.35 16.06
N VAL A 211 -2.38 -8.23 16.44
CA VAL A 211 -1.71 -7.12 17.14
C VAL A 211 -2.53 -6.70 18.36
N GLY A 212 -2.44 -7.49 19.44
CA GLY A 212 -3.13 -7.19 20.67
C GLY A 212 -4.38 -8.03 20.91
N ASN A 213 -5.05 -7.72 22.03
CA ASN A 213 -6.21 -8.44 22.54
C ASN A 213 -7.31 -7.45 22.95
N ARG A 214 -8.49 -7.53 22.31
CA ARG A 214 -9.62 -6.62 22.52
C ARG A 214 -10.11 -6.55 23.97
N TYR A 215 -9.90 -7.61 24.74
CA TYR A 215 -10.35 -7.71 26.15
C TYR A 215 -9.29 -7.24 27.14
N GLN A 216 -8.01 -7.23 26.75
CA GLN A 216 -6.90 -6.92 27.65
C GLN A 216 -6.23 -5.59 27.33
N ASP A 217 -6.16 -5.22 26.04
CA ASP A 217 -5.35 -4.11 25.56
C ASP A 217 -6.20 -2.89 25.13
N ALA A 218 -7.53 -3.03 25.02
CA ALA A 218 -8.46 -1.90 24.82
C ALA A 218 -8.58 -1.07 26.11
N LYS A 219 -7.57 -0.26 26.40
CA LYS A 219 -7.43 0.53 27.62
C LYS A 219 -7.21 1.99 27.31
N TYR A 220 -7.46 2.83 28.29
CA TYR A 220 -7.11 4.24 28.25
C TYR A 220 -5.59 4.43 28.17
N TYR A 221 -5.16 5.38 27.35
CA TYR A 221 -3.84 5.97 27.34
C TYR A 221 -3.95 7.44 26.95
N ASP A 222 -3.00 8.26 27.38
CA ASP A 222 -2.97 9.67 27.00
C ASP A 222 -2.18 9.87 25.69
N MET A 223 -2.55 10.95 24.97
CA MET A 223 -1.94 11.34 23.71
C MET A 223 -1.52 12.81 23.76
N PRO A 224 -0.37 13.13 24.38
CA PRO A 224 0.17 14.48 24.35
C PRO A 224 0.64 14.83 22.93
N ARG A 225 0.30 16.07 22.52
CA ARG A 225 0.78 16.62 21.25
C ARG A 225 2.25 16.98 21.37
N LEU A 226 3.06 16.56 20.38
CA LEU A 226 4.49 16.87 20.30
C LEU A 226 4.79 18.01 19.33
N ARG A 227 4.10 18.06 18.21
CA ARG A 227 4.22 19.12 17.21
C ARG A 227 2.86 19.71 16.92
N GLU A 228 2.80 21.04 16.93
CA GLU A 228 1.60 21.80 16.63
C GLU A 228 1.15 21.61 15.18
N LEU A 229 -0.14 21.91 14.94
CA LEU A 229 -0.78 21.78 13.65
C LEU A 229 -0.21 22.78 12.63
N SER A 230 0.54 22.29 11.66
CA SER A 230 1.10 23.04 10.54
C SER A 230 0.44 22.64 9.22
N THR A 231 0.27 23.60 8.31
CA THR A 231 -0.25 23.33 6.96
C THR A 231 0.69 22.44 6.17
N GLN A 232 2.00 22.68 6.23
CA GLN A 232 3.02 21.99 5.42
C GLN A 232 3.68 20.81 6.13
N GLU A 233 3.83 20.88 7.47
CA GLU A 233 4.56 19.88 8.24
C GLU A 233 3.62 18.90 8.97
N GLY A 234 2.31 19.13 8.93
CA GLY A 234 1.33 18.30 9.63
C GLY A 234 1.38 18.47 11.15
N PHE A 235 1.43 17.37 11.89
CA PHE A 235 1.42 17.35 13.37
C PHE A 235 1.91 16.00 13.89
N SER A 236 2.29 15.94 15.17
CA SER A 236 2.64 14.67 15.82
C SER A 236 2.11 14.56 17.25
N PHE A 237 1.89 13.31 17.66
CA PHE A 237 1.45 12.94 19.00
C PHE A 237 2.33 11.83 19.56
N ALA A 238 2.65 11.91 20.85
CA ALA A 238 3.11 10.75 21.60
C ALA A 238 1.92 9.94 22.08
N ILE A 239 2.15 8.65 22.30
CA ILE A 239 1.22 7.75 22.98
C ILE A 239 1.89 7.32 24.27
N THR A 240 1.22 7.50 25.40
CA THR A 240 1.74 7.02 26.68
C THR A 240 1.79 5.48 26.65
N PRO A 241 2.97 4.85 26.77
CA PRO A 241 3.10 3.41 26.65
C PRO A 241 2.31 2.68 27.75
N THR A 242 1.58 1.66 27.36
CA THR A 242 0.87 0.75 28.28
C THR A 242 1.68 -0.51 28.60
N ALA A 243 2.70 -0.81 27.80
CA ALA A 243 3.60 -1.97 27.99
C ALA A 243 4.98 -1.52 28.50
N ALA A 244 5.47 -2.18 29.55
CA ALA A 244 6.75 -1.84 30.22
C ALA A 244 7.99 -1.94 29.31
N ILE A 245 7.91 -2.67 28.19
CA ILE A 245 9.01 -2.81 27.21
C ILE A 245 9.08 -1.64 26.22
N ILE A 246 8.07 -0.76 26.19
CA ILE A 246 8.00 0.40 25.29
C ILE A 246 8.43 1.64 26.09
N GLU A 247 9.39 2.36 25.59
CA GLU A 247 9.83 3.63 26.15
C GLU A 247 8.99 4.79 25.62
N THR A 248 8.82 4.86 24.28
CA THR A 248 7.99 5.88 23.61
C THR A 248 7.30 5.30 22.39
N ALA A 249 6.13 5.86 22.07
CA ALA A 249 5.47 5.64 20.78
C ALA A 249 5.04 7.00 20.23
N VAL A 250 5.39 7.28 18.97
CA VAL A 250 5.11 8.57 18.32
C VAL A 250 4.44 8.32 16.98
N HIS A 251 3.28 8.97 16.80
CA HIS A 251 2.59 9.04 15.52
C HIS A 251 2.84 10.42 14.91
N ASP A 252 3.34 10.45 13.69
CA ASP A 252 3.75 11.65 12.98
C ASP A 252 3.08 11.70 11.60
N PHE A 253 2.16 12.64 11.41
CA PHE A 253 1.53 12.90 10.12
C PHE A 253 2.31 13.95 9.36
N GLN A 254 2.77 13.61 8.17
CA GLN A 254 3.41 14.51 7.20
C GLN A 254 2.59 14.58 5.92
N PRO A 255 1.97 15.73 5.63
CA PRO A 255 1.23 15.93 4.37
C PRO A 255 2.13 15.74 3.14
N PRO A 256 1.55 15.27 2.00
CA PRO A 256 0.15 14.97 1.80
C PRO A 256 -0.26 13.56 2.22
N CYS A 257 0.67 12.64 2.45
CA CYS A 257 0.32 11.22 2.38
C CYS A 257 1.07 10.30 3.34
N GLN A 258 1.97 10.81 4.18
CA GLN A 258 2.76 9.96 5.07
C GLN A 258 2.22 9.97 6.50
N MET A 259 2.05 8.78 7.07
CA MET A 259 1.96 8.55 8.51
C MET A 259 3.18 7.70 8.92
N ARG A 260 3.96 8.21 9.86
CA ARG A 260 5.10 7.51 10.43
C ARG A 260 4.80 7.19 11.90
N ILE A 261 4.82 5.92 12.25
CA ILE A 261 4.59 5.44 13.62
C ILE A 261 5.91 4.85 14.12
N CYS A 262 6.54 5.51 15.09
CA CYS A 262 7.81 5.09 15.66
C CYS A 262 7.63 4.61 17.09
N THR A 263 7.83 3.33 17.34
CA THR A 263 7.89 2.74 18.68
C THR A 263 9.36 2.54 19.07
N THR A 264 9.78 3.18 20.15
CA THR A 264 11.10 2.99 20.76
C THR A 264 10.97 2.06 21.96
N PHE A 265 11.81 1.05 22.01
CA PHE A 265 11.84 0.07 23.09
C PHE A 265 12.85 0.49 24.17
N THR A 266 12.66 0.03 25.39
CA THR A 266 13.51 0.34 26.55
C THR A 266 14.98 -0.10 26.39
N ASP A 267 15.25 -1.00 25.43
CA ASP A 267 16.62 -1.41 25.06
C ASP A 267 17.27 -0.50 23.99
N GLY A 268 16.56 0.54 23.55
CA GLY A 268 16.97 1.50 22.53
C GLY A 268 16.73 1.05 21.08
N GLY A 269 16.21 -0.13 20.86
CA GLY A 269 15.77 -0.58 19.52
C GLY A 269 14.47 0.10 19.11
N LYS A 270 14.14 0.09 17.78
CA LYS A 270 12.91 0.72 17.27
C LYS A 270 12.19 -0.16 16.26
N LEU A 271 10.86 -0.03 16.25
CA LEU A 271 10.01 -0.44 15.15
C LEU A 271 9.36 0.81 14.55
N ILE A 272 9.53 1.00 13.26
CA ILE A 272 8.94 2.13 12.54
C ILE A 272 7.99 1.57 11.49
N LEU A 273 6.71 1.95 11.56
CA LEU A 273 5.75 1.71 10.50
C LEU A 273 5.70 2.96 9.63
N VAL A 274 5.94 2.80 8.35
CA VAL A 274 5.84 3.86 7.35
C VAL A 274 4.65 3.55 6.47
N LEU A 275 3.67 4.44 6.47
CA LEU A 275 2.39 4.25 5.82
C LEU A 275 2.13 5.45 4.90
N TYR A 276 2.12 5.22 3.61
CA TYR A 276 1.70 6.22 2.63
C TYR A 276 0.28 5.89 2.16
N ALA A 277 -0.57 6.92 2.09
CA ALA A 277 -1.85 6.85 1.40
C ALA A 277 -1.86 7.87 0.25
N ILE A 278 -2.11 7.43 -0.94
CA ILE A 278 -2.11 8.23 -2.15
C ILE A 278 -3.54 8.35 -2.67
N PRO A 279 -4.11 9.56 -2.77
CA PRO A 279 -5.44 9.75 -3.33
C PRO A 279 -5.42 9.44 -4.83
N THR A 280 -6.09 8.36 -5.25
CA THR A 280 -6.13 7.93 -6.65
C THR A 280 -7.33 8.49 -7.39
N ARG A 281 -8.54 8.18 -6.91
CA ARG A 281 -9.82 8.67 -7.41
C ARG A 281 -10.85 8.70 -6.26
N PRO A 282 -12.00 9.36 -6.41
CA PRO A 282 -13.04 9.36 -5.37
C PRO A 282 -13.40 7.95 -4.89
N GLY A 283 -13.40 7.76 -3.58
CA GLY A 283 -13.66 6.47 -2.93
C GLY A 283 -12.57 5.42 -3.08
N TRP A 284 -11.35 5.83 -3.48
CA TRP A 284 -10.19 4.94 -3.62
C TRP A 284 -8.90 5.63 -3.20
N CYS A 285 -8.06 4.91 -2.50
CA CYS A 285 -6.69 5.31 -2.25
C CYS A 285 -5.72 4.15 -2.52
N ARG A 286 -4.46 4.49 -2.77
CA ARG A 286 -3.36 3.53 -2.83
C ARG A 286 -2.57 3.59 -1.54
N HIS A 287 -2.48 2.49 -0.84
CA HIS A 287 -1.58 2.33 0.30
C HIS A 287 -0.24 1.77 -0.17
N ILE A 288 0.86 2.38 0.30
CA ILE A 288 2.22 1.85 0.23
C ILE A 288 2.78 1.89 1.64
N GLY A 289 3.27 0.76 2.13
CA GLY A 289 3.76 0.69 3.50
C GLY A 289 4.95 -0.26 3.66
N CYS A 290 5.73 -0.01 4.70
CA CYS A 290 6.78 -0.94 5.13
C CYS A 290 7.02 -0.84 6.64
N GLN A 291 7.70 -1.85 7.18
CA GLN A 291 8.26 -1.84 8.52
C GLN A 291 9.77 -1.68 8.45
N VAL A 292 10.30 -0.83 9.33
CA VAL A 292 11.73 -0.63 9.50
C VAL A 292 12.10 -0.99 10.94
N LEU A 293 13.00 -1.96 11.07
CA LEU A 293 13.56 -2.36 12.35
C LEU A 293 14.91 -1.66 12.55
N VAL A 294 15.06 -1.01 13.69
CA VAL A 294 16.34 -0.50 14.15
C VAL A 294 16.78 -1.35 15.34
N LYS A 295 17.91 -2.04 15.19
CA LYS A 295 18.50 -2.84 16.27
C LYS A 295 18.95 -1.95 17.42
N ASN A 296 18.98 -2.49 18.63
CA ASN A 296 19.54 -1.79 19.80
C ASN A 296 21.07 -1.62 19.69
N LYS A 297 21.66 -0.91 20.65
CA LYS A 297 23.12 -0.67 20.71
C LYS A 297 23.97 -1.95 20.71
N ALA A 298 23.39 -3.08 21.13
CA ALA A 298 24.07 -4.40 21.13
C ALA A 298 23.84 -5.18 19.81
N GLY A 299 23.24 -4.58 18.78
CA GLY A 299 22.96 -5.22 17.49
C GLY A 299 21.80 -6.23 17.52
N LYS A 300 20.98 -6.25 18.58
CA LYS A 300 19.86 -7.18 18.74
C LYS A 300 18.54 -6.56 18.29
N THR A 301 17.65 -7.39 17.75
CA THR A 301 16.27 -7.03 17.45
C THR A 301 15.49 -6.75 18.75
N PRO A 302 14.64 -5.72 18.80
CA PRO A 302 13.85 -5.40 19.99
C PRO A 302 13.00 -6.58 20.48
N PRO A 303 12.70 -6.63 21.79
CA PRO A 303 11.91 -7.72 22.39
C PRO A 303 10.54 -7.89 21.70
N GLY A 304 10.13 -9.15 21.49
CA GLY A 304 8.85 -9.48 20.85
C GLY A 304 8.84 -9.38 19.31
N LEU A 305 9.87 -8.81 18.69
CA LEU A 305 9.94 -8.61 17.23
C LEU A 305 10.79 -9.68 16.51
N GLY A 306 11.14 -10.78 17.15
CA GLY A 306 11.97 -11.84 16.56
C GLY A 306 11.39 -12.45 15.27
N PHE A 307 10.06 -12.52 15.15
CA PHE A 307 9.40 -12.97 13.92
C PHE A 307 9.75 -12.07 12.71
N PHE A 308 9.81 -10.76 12.90
CA PHE A 308 10.19 -9.81 11.83
C PHE A 308 11.68 -9.88 11.46
N ALA A 309 12.51 -10.50 12.30
CA ALA A 309 13.91 -10.75 12.00
C ALA A 309 14.15 -11.97 11.11
N LEU A 310 13.15 -12.83 10.93
CA LEU A 310 13.25 -14.01 10.05
C LEU A 310 13.25 -13.58 8.58
N PRO A 311 14.03 -14.25 7.72
CA PRO A 311 13.96 -14.01 6.28
C PRO A 311 12.61 -14.51 5.75
N MET A 312 11.80 -13.59 5.25
CA MET A 312 10.49 -13.88 4.69
C MET A 312 10.47 -13.48 3.21
N PRO A 313 9.98 -14.33 2.30
CA PRO A 313 9.78 -13.95 0.91
C PRO A 313 8.79 -12.79 0.80
N THR A 314 9.09 -11.79 -0.02
CA THR A 314 8.25 -10.58 -0.18
C THR A 314 6.79 -10.90 -0.51
N TRP A 315 6.54 -11.90 -1.37
CA TRP A 315 5.16 -12.31 -1.71
C TRP A 315 4.35 -12.82 -0.50
N LEU A 316 5.01 -13.51 0.46
CA LEU A 316 4.33 -13.95 1.69
C LEU A 316 4.00 -12.75 2.57
N GLY A 317 4.91 -11.78 2.65
CA GLY A 317 4.67 -10.50 3.30
C GLY A 317 3.47 -9.76 2.73
N HIS A 318 3.29 -9.76 1.40
CA HIS A 318 2.12 -9.15 0.74
C HIS A 318 0.80 -9.85 1.10
N ILE A 319 0.81 -11.18 1.24
CA ILE A 319 -0.37 -11.93 1.72
C ILE A 319 -0.69 -11.51 3.16
N LEU A 320 0.31 -11.50 4.05
CA LEU A 320 0.12 -11.12 5.46
C LEU A 320 -0.35 -9.66 5.59
N ALA A 321 0.21 -8.74 4.80
CA ALA A 321 -0.25 -7.34 4.76
C ALA A 321 -1.72 -7.25 4.29
N SER A 322 -2.13 -8.06 3.31
CA SER A 322 -3.52 -8.10 2.86
C SER A 322 -4.46 -8.62 3.96
N VAL A 323 -4.06 -9.64 4.72
CA VAL A 323 -4.82 -10.14 5.87
C VAL A 323 -5.04 -9.04 6.91
N PHE A 324 -3.99 -8.27 7.22
CA PHE A 324 -4.06 -7.16 8.16
C PHE A 324 -4.98 -6.04 7.67
N LEU A 325 -4.80 -5.56 6.43
CA LEU A 325 -5.60 -4.49 5.85
C LEU A 325 -7.09 -4.84 5.71
N HIS A 326 -7.41 -6.11 5.51
CA HIS A 326 -8.79 -6.55 5.36
C HIS A 326 -9.60 -6.49 6.65
N GLN A 327 -8.94 -6.45 7.81
CA GLN A 327 -9.62 -6.30 9.10
C GLN A 327 -10.26 -4.92 9.26
N ASP A 328 -9.71 -3.88 8.64
CA ASP A 328 -10.27 -2.53 8.68
C ASP A 328 -11.12 -2.19 7.45
N LEU A 329 -10.86 -2.85 6.33
CA LEU A 329 -11.39 -2.48 5.03
C LEU A 329 -12.91 -2.32 5.00
N VAL A 330 -13.65 -3.24 5.62
CA VAL A 330 -15.12 -3.22 5.64
C VAL A 330 -15.64 -1.99 6.38
N PHE A 331 -15.03 -1.64 7.52
CA PHE A 331 -15.42 -0.49 8.31
C PHE A 331 -15.22 0.80 7.53
N LEU A 332 -14.02 1.01 7.01
CA LEU A 332 -13.64 2.22 6.31
C LEU A 332 -14.45 2.42 5.02
N HIS A 333 -14.68 1.33 4.27
CA HIS A 333 -15.53 1.37 3.08
C HIS A 333 -16.94 1.87 3.38
N TYR A 334 -17.61 1.31 4.41
CA TYR A 334 -18.98 1.70 4.74
C TYR A 334 -19.06 3.03 5.48
N GLN A 335 -18.10 3.36 6.35
CA GLN A 335 -18.06 4.66 7.02
C GLN A 335 -18.03 5.81 6.01
N GLU A 336 -17.19 5.73 4.98
CA GLU A 336 -17.15 6.71 3.90
C GLU A 336 -18.52 6.87 3.22
N LYS A 337 -19.16 5.76 2.85
CA LYS A 337 -20.45 5.78 2.14
C LYS A 337 -21.61 6.28 3.03
N ILE A 338 -21.54 6.00 4.32
CA ILE A 338 -22.52 6.49 5.30
C ILE A 338 -22.35 8.00 5.49
N LEU A 339 -21.12 8.48 5.70
CA LEU A 339 -20.84 9.89 5.88
C LEU A 339 -21.22 10.71 4.66
N ALA A 340 -20.93 10.22 3.46
CA ALA A 340 -21.27 10.91 2.21
C ALA A 340 -22.77 11.13 1.95
N ARG A 341 -23.64 10.41 2.68
CA ARG A 341 -25.11 10.56 2.62
C ARG A 341 -25.66 11.50 3.69
N ARG A 342 -24.80 11.96 4.62
CA ARG A 342 -25.20 12.86 5.68
C ARG A 342 -25.02 14.32 5.23
N PRO A 343 -25.92 15.23 5.61
CA PRO A 343 -25.79 16.65 5.34
C PRO A 343 -24.70 17.31 6.20
N GLU A 344 -24.41 16.72 7.37
CA GLU A 344 -23.45 17.23 8.33
C GLU A 344 -22.01 16.92 7.86
N ASN A 345 -21.06 17.78 8.21
CA ASN A 345 -19.64 17.47 8.08
C ASN A 345 -19.19 16.43 9.12
N TRP A 346 -17.99 15.84 8.94
CA TRP A 346 -17.49 14.79 9.81
C TRP A 346 -17.54 15.14 11.31
N LEU A 347 -17.07 16.36 11.67
CA LEU A 347 -17.01 16.78 13.09
C LEU A 347 -18.39 16.86 13.77
N ASP A 348 -19.44 17.13 12.99
CA ASP A 348 -20.82 17.24 13.47
C ASP A 348 -21.56 15.88 13.37
N ALA A 349 -21.10 14.99 12.50
CA ALA A 349 -21.73 13.71 12.23
C ALA A 349 -21.32 12.60 13.22
N VAL A 350 -20.21 12.76 13.94
CA VAL A 350 -19.65 11.74 14.84
C VAL A 350 -19.52 12.26 16.28
N TYR A 351 -19.51 11.34 17.23
CA TYR A 351 -19.30 11.63 18.66
C TYR A 351 -17.99 10.99 19.12
N THR A 352 -16.99 11.80 19.46
CA THR A 352 -15.62 11.40 19.81
C THR A 352 -15.25 11.93 21.22
N PRO A 353 -15.77 11.29 22.28
CA PRO A 353 -15.59 11.79 23.66
C PRO A 353 -14.24 11.47 24.28
N ASN A 354 -13.49 10.53 23.69
CA ASN A 354 -12.30 9.99 24.33
C ASN A 354 -11.04 10.80 24.00
N PRO A 355 -10.11 10.96 24.97
CA PRO A 355 -8.82 11.59 24.68
C PRO A 355 -8.01 10.91 23.58
N GLN A 356 -8.21 9.60 23.33
CA GLN A 356 -7.58 8.85 22.24
C GLN A 356 -8.00 9.34 20.85
N ASP A 357 -9.17 10.00 20.74
CA ASP A 357 -9.66 10.56 19.46
C ASP A 357 -8.93 11.86 19.06
N LYS A 358 -8.09 12.45 19.94
CA LYS A 358 -7.42 13.74 19.70
C LYS A 358 -6.68 13.82 18.37
N MET A 359 -5.98 12.76 17.98
CA MET A 359 -5.21 12.75 16.74
C MET A 359 -6.12 12.69 15.52
N VAL A 360 -7.17 11.88 15.57
CA VAL A 360 -8.21 11.79 14.53
C VAL A 360 -8.90 13.14 14.34
N ILE A 361 -9.32 13.79 15.44
CA ILE A 361 -9.92 15.13 15.40
C ILE A 361 -8.95 16.14 14.80
N THR A 362 -7.67 16.11 15.21
CA THR A 362 -6.64 17.02 14.68
C THR A 362 -6.41 16.79 13.17
N PHE A 363 -6.40 15.54 12.71
CA PHE A 363 -6.33 15.22 11.28
C PHE A 363 -7.53 15.78 10.51
N ARG A 364 -8.75 15.58 11.01
CA ARG A 364 -9.96 16.13 10.35
C ARG A 364 -10.00 17.65 10.37
N GLN A 365 -9.50 18.29 11.42
CA GLN A 365 -9.31 19.75 11.48
C GLN A 365 -8.26 20.22 10.47
N TRP A 366 -7.12 19.53 10.33
CA TRP A 366 -6.12 19.83 9.31
C TRP A 366 -6.75 19.72 7.92
N PHE A 367 -7.43 18.63 7.63
CA PHE A 367 -8.06 18.41 6.33
C PHE A 367 -9.07 19.51 5.98
N LYS A 368 -9.96 19.85 6.93
CA LYS A 368 -10.99 20.89 6.75
C LYS A 368 -10.39 22.28 6.63
N ASN A 369 -9.53 22.68 7.56
CA ASN A 369 -9.14 24.08 7.76
C ASN A 369 -7.84 24.47 7.07
N ARG A 370 -6.96 23.51 6.76
CA ARG A 370 -5.64 23.73 6.13
C ARG A 370 -5.56 23.18 4.71
N ALA A 371 -6.29 22.10 4.41
CA ALA A 371 -6.22 21.42 3.12
C ALA A 371 -7.48 21.63 2.24
N GLY A 372 -8.35 22.57 2.61
CA GLY A 372 -9.53 22.96 1.84
C GLY A 372 -10.74 22.03 1.98
N GLY A 373 -10.69 21.03 2.88
CA GLY A 373 -11.81 20.12 3.21
C GLY A 373 -12.18 19.11 2.11
N ARG A 374 -11.44 19.11 1.02
CA ARG A 374 -11.64 18.21 -0.13
C ARG A 374 -10.34 18.00 -0.90
N ILE A 375 -10.24 16.88 -1.60
CA ILE A 375 -9.16 16.63 -2.55
C ILE A 375 -9.53 17.30 -3.88
N PRO A 376 -8.62 18.07 -4.50
CA PRO A 376 -8.85 18.66 -5.81
C PRO A 376 -8.64 17.59 -6.89
N TRP A 377 -9.71 16.88 -7.21
CA TRP A 377 -9.69 15.91 -8.31
C TRP A 377 -9.49 16.60 -9.66
N ALA A 378 -8.88 15.88 -10.61
CA ALA A 378 -8.75 16.36 -11.98
C ALA A 378 -10.14 16.66 -12.59
N ASP A 379 -10.21 17.66 -13.49
CA ASP A 379 -11.47 18.16 -14.05
C ASP A 379 -12.25 17.09 -14.85
N ASP A 380 -11.54 16.14 -15.45
CA ASP A 380 -12.10 15.00 -16.18
C ASP A 380 -12.45 13.80 -15.28
N CYS A 381 -12.17 13.87 -13.99
CA CYS A 381 -12.51 12.85 -13.02
C CYS A 381 -13.95 13.03 -12.51
N ASN A 382 -14.75 11.95 -12.56
CA ASN A 382 -16.06 11.99 -11.91
C ASN A 382 -15.89 12.14 -10.39
N PRO A 383 -16.34 13.24 -9.77
CA PRO A 383 -16.15 13.48 -8.34
C PRO A 383 -17.07 12.65 -7.44
N GLN A 384 -18.03 11.94 -8.01
CA GLN A 384 -19.00 11.13 -7.25
C GLN A 384 -18.32 9.90 -6.67
N LEU A 385 -18.64 9.60 -5.41
CA LEU A 385 -18.23 8.36 -4.79
C LEU A 385 -18.96 7.17 -5.45
N PRO A 386 -18.26 6.05 -5.67
CA PRO A 386 -18.90 4.82 -6.11
C PRO A 386 -19.92 4.34 -5.08
N ALA A 387 -20.94 3.64 -5.53
CA ALA A 387 -21.89 2.98 -4.64
C ALA A 387 -21.17 2.03 -3.67
N PRO A 388 -21.76 1.76 -2.48
CA PRO A 388 -21.20 0.76 -1.58
C PRO A 388 -21.21 -0.62 -2.25
N GLU A 389 -20.09 -1.33 -2.09
CA GLU A 389 -19.95 -2.72 -2.54
C GLU A 389 -20.39 -3.67 -1.40
N PHE A 390 -21.38 -4.51 -1.67
CA PHE A 390 -21.92 -5.46 -0.70
C PHE A 390 -21.43 -6.90 -0.92
N ASP A 391 -20.92 -7.21 -2.11
CA ASP A 391 -20.26 -8.49 -2.36
C ASP A 391 -18.88 -8.49 -1.71
N LYS A 392 -18.74 -9.24 -0.63
CA LYS A 392 -17.44 -9.36 0.08
C LYS A 392 -16.32 -9.87 -0.81
N ARG A 393 -16.61 -10.70 -1.82
CA ARG A 393 -15.57 -11.19 -2.74
C ARG A 393 -15.01 -10.08 -3.62
N GLN A 394 -15.85 -9.13 -4.04
CA GLN A 394 -15.41 -7.94 -4.77
C GLN A 394 -14.71 -6.95 -3.84
N LEU A 395 -15.24 -6.76 -2.62
CA LEU A 395 -14.64 -5.86 -1.64
C LEU A 395 -13.23 -6.33 -1.22
N PHE A 396 -13.03 -7.63 -1.07
CA PHE A 396 -11.77 -8.25 -0.67
C PHE A 396 -10.92 -8.75 -1.86
N ASP A 397 -11.14 -8.21 -3.06
CA ASP A 397 -10.39 -8.58 -4.26
C ASP A 397 -8.91 -8.16 -4.14
N VAL A 398 -8.02 -9.16 -4.05
CA VAL A 398 -6.57 -9.00 -4.00
C VAL A 398 -5.98 -8.94 -5.40
N TRP A 399 -6.60 -9.64 -6.35
CA TRP A 399 -6.10 -9.72 -7.71
C TRP A 399 -6.07 -8.36 -8.40
N SER A 400 -7.23 -7.69 -8.48
CA SER A 400 -7.37 -6.42 -9.20
C SER A 400 -6.68 -5.27 -8.49
N THR A 401 -6.55 -5.34 -7.15
CA THR A 401 -6.04 -4.26 -6.31
C THR A 401 -4.54 -4.39 -5.98
N HIS A 402 -3.91 -5.54 -6.32
CA HIS A 402 -2.49 -5.78 -6.08
C HIS A 402 -1.86 -6.78 -7.05
N THR A 403 -2.33 -8.06 -7.04
CA THR A 403 -1.54 -9.16 -7.61
C THR A 403 -1.29 -9.03 -9.10
N LYS A 404 -2.27 -8.55 -9.88
CA LYS A 404 -2.16 -8.42 -11.35
C LYS A 404 -1.02 -7.49 -11.79
N ASP A 405 -0.67 -6.50 -10.96
CA ASP A 405 0.34 -5.48 -11.25
C ASP A 405 1.66 -5.69 -10.48
N CYS A 406 1.70 -6.66 -9.54
CA CYS A 406 2.88 -7.01 -8.77
C CYS A 406 3.62 -8.21 -9.37
N GLN A 407 4.77 -7.99 -10.00
CA GLN A 407 5.57 -9.05 -10.64
C GLN A 407 6.03 -10.13 -9.63
N VAL A 408 6.36 -9.72 -8.40
CA VAL A 408 6.76 -10.64 -7.32
C VAL A 408 5.63 -11.63 -6.99
N CYS A 409 4.41 -11.13 -6.78
CA CYS A 409 3.25 -11.96 -6.49
C CYS A 409 2.82 -12.82 -7.67
N GLN A 410 2.89 -12.30 -8.90
CA GLN A 410 2.60 -13.09 -10.10
C GLN A 410 3.56 -14.25 -10.28
N ASN A 411 4.86 -14.03 -10.07
CA ASN A 411 5.87 -15.07 -10.17
C ASN A 411 5.69 -16.14 -9.07
N ALA A 412 5.46 -15.70 -7.83
CA ALA A 412 5.18 -16.62 -6.73
C ALA A 412 3.93 -17.48 -7.01
N ARG A 413 2.83 -16.85 -7.44
CA ARG A 413 1.60 -17.57 -7.81
C ARG A 413 1.83 -18.61 -8.91
N LYS A 414 2.53 -18.24 -9.99
CA LYS A 414 2.87 -19.17 -11.09
C LYS A 414 3.67 -20.37 -10.57
N ASN A 415 4.65 -20.13 -9.69
CA ASN A 415 5.47 -21.19 -9.12
C ASN A 415 4.65 -22.10 -8.18
N ILE A 416 3.80 -21.53 -7.34
CA ILE A 416 2.89 -22.28 -6.46
C ILE A 416 1.94 -23.15 -7.29
N GLN A 417 1.37 -22.61 -8.38
CA GLN A 417 0.50 -23.37 -9.28
C GLN A 417 1.24 -24.54 -9.96
N ARG A 418 2.50 -24.35 -10.38
CA ARG A 418 3.33 -25.43 -10.92
C ARG A 418 3.58 -26.50 -9.87
N LEU A 419 3.95 -26.12 -8.64
CA LEU A 419 4.16 -27.04 -7.53
C LEU A 419 2.86 -27.80 -7.18
N THR A 420 1.72 -27.15 -7.22
CA THR A 420 0.40 -27.77 -7.03
C THR A 420 0.16 -28.85 -8.08
N LEU A 421 0.40 -28.54 -9.35
CA LEU A 421 0.27 -29.50 -10.45
C LEU A 421 1.21 -30.70 -10.27
N PHE A 422 2.47 -30.46 -10.00
CA PHE A 422 3.45 -31.52 -9.76
C PHE A 422 3.10 -32.38 -8.55
N SER A 423 2.55 -31.81 -7.48
CA SER A 423 2.10 -32.56 -6.30
C SER A 423 0.95 -33.51 -6.66
N TYR A 424 -0.05 -33.05 -7.42
CA TYR A 424 -1.14 -33.92 -7.85
C TYR A 424 -0.72 -34.99 -8.85
N ILE A 425 0.16 -34.66 -9.82
CA ILE A 425 0.72 -35.64 -10.73
C ILE A 425 1.51 -36.68 -9.95
N GLY A 426 2.37 -36.26 -9.02
CA GLY A 426 3.12 -37.17 -8.16
C GLY A 426 2.25 -38.06 -7.32
N ALA A 427 1.15 -37.55 -6.76
CA ALA A 427 0.16 -38.35 -6.03
C ALA A 427 -0.45 -39.45 -6.93
N ILE A 428 -0.88 -39.07 -8.14
CA ILE A 428 -1.44 -40.03 -9.12
C ILE A 428 -0.42 -41.10 -9.50
N VAL A 429 0.81 -40.71 -9.83
CA VAL A 429 1.90 -41.65 -10.18
C VAL A 429 2.20 -42.59 -9.01
N SER A 430 2.20 -42.10 -7.77
CA SER A 430 2.40 -42.93 -6.57
C SER A 430 1.30 -43.94 -6.37
N VAL A 431 0.03 -43.61 -6.68
CA VAL A 431 -1.09 -44.57 -6.65
C VAL A 431 -0.92 -45.64 -7.72
N PHE A 432 -0.58 -45.26 -8.96
CA PHE A 432 -0.32 -46.24 -10.02
C PHE A 432 0.83 -47.17 -9.68
N LEU A 433 1.91 -46.65 -9.07
CA LEU A 433 3.04 -47.45 -8.61
C LEU A 433 2.59 -48.42 -7.54
N ALA A 434 1.79 -48.02 -6.55
CA ALA A 434 1.24 -48.92 -5.54
C ALA A 434 0.42 -50.03 -6.17
N ILE A 435 -0.50 -49.72 -7.09
CA ILE A 435 -1.32 -50.73 -7.78
C ILE A 435 -0.44 -51.72 -8.58
N PHE A 436 0.58 -51.21 -9.28
CA PHE A 436 1.49 -52.02 -10.05
C PHE A 436 2.29 -53.00 -9.18
N LEU A 437 2.74 -52.56 -7.99
CA LEU A 437 3.47 -53.38 -7.03
C LEU A 437 2.58 -54.46 -6.39
N ASP A 438 1.31 -54.11 -6.10
CA ASP A 438 0.33 -55.05 -5.57
C ASP A 438 -0.02 -56.15 -6.62
N ALA A 439 -0.28 -55.77 -7.85
CA ALA A 439 -0.53 -56.68 -8.96
C ALA A 439 0.65 -57.66 -9.21
N ARG A 440 1.87 -57.19 -9.06
CA ARG A 440 3.07 -58.07 -9.12
C ARG A 440 3.16 -59.05 -7.98
N SER A 441 2.80 -58.65 -6.76
CA SER A 441 2.78 -59.54 -5.59
C SER A 441 1.78 -60.68 -5.72
N LEU A 442 0.63 -60.43 -6.39
CA LEU A 442 -0.39 -61.40 -6.68
C LEU A 442 -0.02 -62.35 -7.88
N ALA A 443 0.82 -61.89 -8.81
CA ALA A 443 1.26 -62.66 -9.98
C ALA A 443 2.46 -63.62 -9.70
N LEU A 444 3.14 -63.49 -8.56
CA LEU A 444 4.15 -64.47 -8.17
C LEU A 444 3.47 -65.75 -7.71
N PRO A 445 3.81 -66.97 -8.28
CA PRO A 445 3.19 -68.19 -7.88
C PRO A 445 3.43 -68.45 -6.38
N ALA A 446 2.36 -68.76 -5.67
CA ALA A 446 2.41 -69.22 -4.28
C ALA A 446 3.30 -70.48 -4.16
N ALA A 447 4.62 -70.27 -4.08
CA ALA A 447 5.52 -71.30 -3.61
C ALA A 447 5.06 -71.60 -2.19
N THR A 448 4.60 -72.83 -1.93
CA THR A 448 4.11 -73.40 -0.67
C THR A 448 4.81 -72.80 0.52
N THR A 449 4.22 -71.80 1.14
CA THR A 449 4.75 -71.16 2.33
C THR A 449 4.26 -71.93 3.56
N ASN A 450 5.11 -72.76 4.11
CA ASN A 450 4.99 -73.20 5.50
C ASN A 450 5.00 -71.93 6.38
N LEU A 451 3.96 -71.77 7.19
CA LEU A 451 3.67 -70.63 8.08
C LEU A 451 4.76 -70.32 9.14
N THR A 452 5.89 -70.99 9.12
CA THR A 452 6.95 -70.89 10.16
C THR A 452 8.17 -70.06 9.75
N ASN A 453 8.27 -69.55 8.48
CA ASN A 453 9.38 -68.75 8.02
C ASN A 453 8.91 -67.53 7.22
N LEU A 454 8.39 -66.51 7.90
CA LEU A 454 8.25 -65.17 7.38
C LEU A 454 9.65 -64.56 7.20
N SER A 455 10.26 -64.75 6.04
CA SER A 455 11.50 -64.04 5.72
C SER A 455 11.23 -62.54 5.57
N PRO A 456 12.17 -61.65 5.98
CA PRO A 456 12.02 -60.21 5.79
C PRO A 456 11.75 -59.80 4.32
N LEU A 457 12.14 -60.64 3.36
CA LEU A 457 11.88 -60.43 1.93
C LEU A 457 10.39 -60.53 1.53
N SER A 458 9.55 -61.29 2.26
CA SER A 458 8.13 -61.42 1.93
C SER A 458 7.28 -60.24 2.37
N LEU A 459 7.77 -59.45 3.32
CA LEU A 459 7.12 -58.21 3.78
C LEU A 459 7.48 -56.96 2.92
N PHE A 460 8.53 -57.06 2.12
CA PHE A 460 9.07 -55.93 1.35
C PHE A 460 8.08 -55.36 0.33
N PRO A 461 7.35 -56.14 -0.50
CA PRO A 461 6.37 -55.62 -1.42
C PRO A 461 5.20 -54.90 -0.75
N THR A 462 4.70 -55.46 0.35
CA THR A 462 3.61 -54.86 1.14
C THR A 462 4.03 -53.55 1.78
N LEU A 463 5.27 -53.48 2.30
CA LEU A 463 5.80 -52.22 2.87
C LEU A 463 5.91 -51.12 1.80
N VAL A 464 6.44 -51.43 0.61
CA VAL A 464 6.61 -50.49 -0.49
C VAL A 464 5.24 -50.02 -1.03
N PHE A 465 4.25 -50.90 -1.09
CA PHE A 465 2.86 -50.53 -1.43
C PHE A 465 2.33 -49.46 -0.47
N TRP A 466 2.40 -49.73 0.86
CA TRP A 466 1.90 -48.75 1.85
C TRP A 466 2.72 -47.48 1.86
N MET A 467 4.01 -47.53 1.64
CA MET A 467 4.84 -46.32 1.49
C MET A 467 4.39 -45.47 0.27
N ALA A 468 4.10 -46.12 -0.88
CA ALA A 468 3.62 -45.40 -2.06
C ALA A 468 2.26 -44.75 -1.80
N ILE A 469 1.35 -45.42 -1.08
CA ILE A 469 0.04 -44.81 -0.68
C ILE A 469 0.24 -43.62 0.27
N LEU A 470 1.12 -43.73 1.28
CA LEU A 470 1.41 -42.62 2.19
C LEU A 470 2.02 -41.43 1.47
N VAL A 471 2.92 -41.66 0.50
CA VAL A 471 3.47 -40.60 -0.37
C VAL A 471 2.36 -39.96 -1.20
N ALA A 472 1.47 -40.75 -1.79
CA ALA A 472 0.32 -40.24 -2.57
C ALA A 472 -0.57 -39.32 -1.71
N ILE A 473 -0.92 -39.74 -0.50
CA ILE A 473 -1.72 -38.96 0.44
C ILE A 473 -0.97 -37.67 0.82
N GLY A 474 0.31 -37.77 1.18
CA GLY A 474 1.13 -36.60 1.51
C GLY A 474 1.18 -35.59 0.38
N LEU A 475 1.43 -36.02 -0.85
CA LEU A 475 1.44 -35.15 -2.04
C LEU A 475 0.08 -34.54 -2.33
N ALA A 476 -1.03 -35.27 -2.16
CA ALA A 476 -2.38 -34.75 -2.33
C ALA A 476 -2.68 -33.67 -1.28
N ILE A 477 -2.30 -33.87 -0.02
CA ILE A 477 -2.43 -32.86 1.05
C ILE A 477 -1.61 -31.60 0.72
N ILE A 478 -0.34 -31.77 0.29
CA ILE A 478 0.53 -30.67 -0.12
C ILE A 478 -0.12 -29.91 -1.31
N GLY A 479 -0.57 -30.63 -2.32
CA GLY A 479 -1.26 -30.04 -3.48
C GLY A 479 -2.49 -29.22 -3.08
N TYR A 480 -3.32 -29.74 -2.17
CA TYR A 480 -4.47 -29.03 -1.63
C TYR A 480 -4.07 -27.76 -0.84
N ALA A 481 -3.06 -27.87 0.03
CA ALA A 481 -2.57 -26.72 0.79
C ALA A 481 -2.02 -25.60 -0.14
N LEU A 482 -1.23 -25.99 -1.15
CA LEU A 482 -0.70 -25.07 -2.15
C LEU A 482 -1.83 -24.43 -2.99
N GLN A 483 -2.87 -25.17 -3.33
CA GLN A 483 -4.06 -24.66 -4.03
C GLN A 483 -4.78 -23.60 -3.18
N LYS A 484 -4.97 -23.85 -1.88
CA LYS A 484 -5.55 -22.87 -0.94
C LYS A 484 -4.68 -21.63 -0.82
N LEU A 485 -3.36 -21.80 -0.68
CA LEU A 485 -2.40 -20.70 -0.66
C LEU A 485 -2.48 -19.86 -1.95
N SER A 486 -2.57 -20.51 -3.13
CA SER A 486 -2.72 -19.81 -4.42
C SER A 486 -4.01 -18.97 -4.46
N GLY A 487 -5.07 -19.37 -3.77
CA GLY A 487 -6.32 -18.62 -3.66
C GLY A 487 -6.15 -17.24 -3.02
N LEU A 488 -5.21 -17.10 -2.08
CA LEU A 488 -4.95 -15.83 -1.37
C LEU A 488 -4.40 -14.71 -2.27
N PHE A 489 -3.88 -15.04 -3.45
CA PHE A 489 -3.50 -14.05 -4.46
C PHE A 489 -4.69 -13.45 -5.23
N TYR A 490 -5.89 -14.00 -5.03
CA TYR A 490 -7.10 -13.55 -5.70
C TYR A 490 -8.08 -12.87 -4.75
N VAL A 491 -8.45 -13.55 -3.69
CA VAL A 491 -9.42 -13.06 -2.70
C VAL A 491 -9.05 -13.60 -1.32
N TYR A 492 -9.17 -12.75 -0.31
CA TYR A 492 -9.13 -13.15 1.08
C TYR A 492 -10.27 -12.51 1.84
N GLU A 493 -11.34 -13.26 2.08
CA GLU A 493 -12.50 -12.78 2.84
C GLU A 493 -12.21 -12.82 4.34
N PHE A 494 -12.52 -11.72 5.04
CA PHE A 494 -12.44 -11.61 6.49
C PHE A 494 -13.82 -11.37 7.09
N GLU A 495 -14.12 -12.05 8.20
CA GLU A 495 -15.40 -11.92 8.88
C GLU A 495 -15.18 -11.66 10.38
N HIS A 496 -15.49 -10.45 10.83
CA HIS A 496 -15.27 -10.01 12.21
C HIS A 496 -16.04 -10.84 13.24
N SER A 497 -17.26 -11.29 12.90
CA SER A 497 -18.08 -12.10 13.80
C SER A 497 -17.50 -13.47 14.14
N ARG A 498 -16.54 -13.94 13.32
CA ARG A 498 -15.83 -15.22 13.52
C ARG A 498 -14.42 -15.05 14.10
N ASN A 499 -13.99 -13.82 14.32
CA ASN A 499 -12.70 -13.51 14.92
C ASN A 499 -12.82 -13.48 16.45
N ASN A 500 -12.82 -14.63 17.07
CA ASN A 500 -12.93 -14.82 18.53
C ASN A 500 -11.56 -14.96 19.19
#